data_5a0abc5e95ac8754306f4dc7d73e370e
#
_entry.id   5a0abc5e95ac8754306f4dc7d73e370e
#
_cell.length_a   1.000
_cell.length_b   1.000
_cell.length_c   1.000
_cell.angle_alpha   90.00
_cell.angle_beta   90.00
_cell.angle_gamma   90.00
#
_symmetry.space_group_name_H-M   'P 1'
#
loop_
_entity.id
_entity.type
_entity.pdbx_description
1 polymer ?
#
loop_
_entity_poly.entity_id
_entity_poly.type
_entity_poly.pdbx_seq_one_letter_code
_entity_poly.pdbx_strand_id
1 'polypeptide(L)'
;MKSFGQKSWMLPQPVLIIGTYDKNGKPNAMNAAWGGQWDAKEIMIAMGAHATTENLNNCPDFTVAFATKQTMVAADFVGIVSAKNDADKMAKTGWNVEKAEN
;
A
#
# COMPACT_ATOMS: atom_id res chain seq x y z
N MET A 1 26.03 -2.56 27.56
CA MET A 1 25.14 -2.35 26.39
C MET A 1 25.36 -3.48 25.40
N LYS A 2 24.27 -4.06 24.85
CA LYS A 2 24.36 -5.16 23.89
C LYS A 2 24.29 -4.58 22.47
N SER A 3 25.23 -4.93 21.60
CA SER A 3 25.18 -4.59 20.18
C SER A 3 24.40 -5.66 19.42
N PHE A 4 23.53 -5.23 18.53
CA PHE A 4 22.75 -6.09 17.60
C PHE A 4 23.27 -6.03 16.17
N GLY A 5 24.42 -5.39 15.94
CA GLY A 5 24.97 -5.11 14.63
C GLY A 5 24.21 -4.00 13.90
N GLN A 6 24.38 -3.92 12.57
CA GLN A 6 23.67 -2.96 11.74
C GLN A 6 22.24 -3.46 11.49
N LYS A 7 21.26 -2.82 12.13
CA LYS A 7 19.84 -3.09 12.01
C LYS A 7 19.08 -1.78 11.91
N SER A 8 18.15 -1.69 10.99
CA SER A 8 17.27 -0.53 10.84
C SER A 8 15.95 -0.77 11.59
N TRP A 9 16.03 -0.96 12.89
CA TRP A 9 14.85 -1.17 13.73
C TRP A 9 14.27 0.16 14.18
N MET A 10 13.27 0.60 13.44
CA MET A 10 12.46 1.75 13.85
C MET A 10 11.01 1.27 13.99
N LEU A 11 10.61 0.92 15.19
CA LEU A 11 9.31 0.35 15.51
C LEU A 11 8.63 1.16 16.62
N PRO A 12 7.28 1.26 16.60
CA PRO A 12 6.36 0.71 15.62
C PRO A 12 6.39 1.46 14.28
N GLN A 13 6.06 0.75 13.20
CA GLN A 13 5.85 1.32 11.86
C GLN A 13 4.36 1.27 11.51
N PRO A 14 3.80 2.29 10.86
CA PRO A 14 2.46 2.21 10.32
C PRO A 14 2.40 1.21 9.17
N VAL A 15 1.29 0.52 9.03
CA VAL A 15 0.97 -0.23 7.82
C VAL A 15 0.09 0.66 6.95
N LEU A 16 0.64 1.09 5.81
CA LEU A 16 -0.03 1.95 4.85
C LEU A 16 -0.73 1.10 3.81
N ILE A 17 -1.94 1.49 3.42
CA ILE A 17 -2.67 0.90 2.31
C ILE A 17 -2.61 1.90 1.16
N ILE A 18 -1.97 1.50 0.07
CA ILE A 18 -1.77 2.33 -1.12
C ILE A 18 -2.79 1.90 -2.17
N GLY A 19 -3.72 2.79 -2.48
CA GLY A 19 -4.73 2.59 -3.52
C GLY A 19 -4.30 3.25 -4.82
N THR A 20 -4.43 2.55 -5.93
CA THR A 20 -4.09 3.02 -7.28
C THR A 20 -5.09 2.51 -8.31
N TYR A 21 -5.11 3.13 -9.49
CA TYR A 21 -5.78 2.60 -10.67
C TYR A 21 -4.77 2.11 -11.70
N ASP A 22 -5.09 1.05 -12.40
CA ASP A 22 -4.33 0.64 -13.57
C ASP A 22 -4.70 1.52 -14.80
N LYS A 23 -4.00 1.31 -15.91
CA LYS A 23 -4.23 2.05 -17.17
C LYS A 23 -5.65 1.92 -17.75
N ASN A 24 -6.43 0.96 -17.27
CA ASN A 24 -7.83 0.73 -17.69
C ASN A 24 -8.83 1.26 -16.62
N GLY A 25 -8.35 1.93 -15.57
CA GLY A 25 -9.17 2.41 -14.47
C GLY A 25 -9.60 1.34 -13.48
N LYS A 26 -8.96 0.15 -13.49
CA LYS A 26 -9.24 -0.91 -12.54
C LYS A 26 -8.53 -0.62 -11.21
N PRO A 27 -9.24 -0.61 -10.08
CA PRO A 27 -8.65 -0.34 -8.79
C PRO A 27 -7.75 -1.47 -8.31
N ASN A 28 -6.70 -1.12 -7.61
CA ASN A 28 -5.82 -2.03 -6.88
C ASN A 28 -5.38 -1.39 -5.57
N ALA A 29 -5.13 -2.20 -4.57
CA ALA A 29 -4.51 -1.78 -3.32
C ALA A 29 -3.35 -2.71 -2.97
N MET A 30 -2.35 -2.17 -2.30
CA MET A 30 -1.29 -2.94 -1.65
C MET A 30 -1.05 -2.41 -0.25
N ASN A 31 -0.47 -3.20 0.63
CA ASN A 31 0.09 -2.65 1.85
C ASN A 31 1.57 -2.27 1.67
N ALA A 32 2.00 -1.25 2.40
CA ALA A 32 3.38 -0.84 2.50
C ALA A 32 3.76 -0.71 3.97
N ALA A 33 4.73 -1.52 4.40
CA ALA A 33 5.22 -1.53 5.77
C ALA A 33 6.40 -0.55 5.98
N TRP A 34 7.05 -0.14 4.91
CA TRP A 34 8.22 0.73 4.94
C TRP A 34 7.87 2.10 4.38
N GLY A 35 7.29 2.94 5.22
CA GLY A 35 6.91 4.30 4.88
C GLY A 35 6.63 5.14 6.10
N GLY A 36 6.58 6.44 5.90
CA GLY A 36 6.30 7.38 6.95
C GLY A 36 6.32 8.81 6.46
N GLN A 37 6.12 9.73 7.36
CA GLN A 37 6.19 11.15 7.07
C GLN A 37 7.64 11.54 6.78
N TRP A 38 7.85 12.24 5.67
CA TRP A 38 9.14 12.78 5.29
C TRP A 38 9.26 14.25 5.66
N ASP A 39 8.23 15.02 5.38
CA ASP A 39 8.12 16.43 5.68
C ASP A 39 6.66 16.81 5.99
N ALA A 40 6.37 18.07 6.22
CA ALA A 40 5.04 18.59 6.53
C ALA A 40 3.98 18.26 5.44
N LYS A 41 4.41 18.09 4.20
CA LYS A 41 3.55 17.82 3.03
C LYS A 41 3.96 16.59 2.24
N GLU A 42 4.93 15.83 2.73
CA GLU A 42 5.52 14.73 1.99
C GLU A 42 5.56 13.47 2.84
N ILE A 43 5.30 12.34 2.20
CA ILE A 43 5.50 11.01 2.74
C ILE A 43 6.51 10.25 1.89
N MET A 44 7.27 9.39 2.51
CA MET A 44 8.17 8.47 1.85
C MET A 44 7.63 7.05 1.97
N ILE A 45 7.60 6.33 0.85
CA ILE A 45 7.18 4.93 0.82
C ILE A 45 8.22 4.15 0.03
N ALA A 46 8.83 3.16 0.66
CA ALA A 46 9.73 2.24 -0.02
C ALA A 46 8.90 1.17 -0.75
N MET A 47 9.04 1.12 -2.05
CA MET A 47 8.29 0.20 -2.91
C MET A 47 9.24 -0.59 -3.81
N GLY A 48 8.96 -1.89 -3.97
CA GLY A 48 9.60 -2.74 -4.95
C GLY A 48 8.85 -2.77 -6.29
N ALA A 49 9.19 -3.73 -7.13
CA ALA A 49 8.51 -3.97 -8.41
C ALA A 49 7.18 -4.70 -8.20
N HIS A 50 6.11 -3.95 -8.00
CA HIS A 50 4.75 -4.43 -7.79
C HIS A 50 3.80 -3.96 -8.90
N ALA A 51 2.58 -4.53 -8.95
CA ALA A 51 1.52 -4.01 -9.81
C ALA A 51 1.21 -2.53 -9.51
N THR A 52 1.26 -2.13 -8.25
CA THR A 52 1.09 -0.74 -7.81
C THR A 52 2.16 0.19 -8.39
N THR A 53 3.42 -0.23 -8.43
CA THR A 53 4.51 0.56 -9.05
C THR A 53 4.27 0.77 -10.53
N GLU A 54 3.81 -0.28 -11.24
CA GLU A 54 3.42 -0.18 -12.64
C GLU A 54 2.24 0.77 -12.85
N ASN A 55 1.23 0.70 -11.96
CA ASN A 55 0.09 1.60 -11.99
C ASN A 55 0.52 3.05 -11.85
N LEU A 56 1.41 3.36 -10.89
CA LEU A 56 1.93 4.71 -10.65
C LEU A 56 2.73 5.27 -11.83
N ASN A 57 3.39 4.41 -12.60
CA ASN A 57 4.06 4.84 -13.84
C ASN A 57 3.08 5.24 -14.94
N ASN A 58 1.87 4.68 -14.94
CA ASN A 58 0.82 4.99 -15.92
C ASN A 58 -0.14 6.09 -15.43
N CYS A 59 -0.45 6.07 -14.14
CA CYS A 59 -1.32 7.03 -13.46
C CYS A 59 -0.69 7.35 -12.11
N PRO A 60 -0.08 8.53 -11.93
CA PRO A 60 0.69 8.86 -10.74
C PRO A 60 -0.17 9.16 -9.50
N ASP A 61 -1.48 9.24 -9.68
CA ASP A 61 -2.40 9.51 -8.57
C ASP A 61 -2.57 8.27 -7.70
N PHE A 62 -2.56 8.47 -6.38
CA PHE A 62 -2.74 7.40 -5.42
C PHE A 62 -3.39 7.91 -4.14
N THR A 63 -3.96 6.99 -3.39
CA THR A 63 -4.48 7.25 -2.05
C THR A 63 -3.64 6.51 -1.00
N VAL A 64 -3.59 7.07 0.19
CA VAL A 64 -2.93 6.45 1.34
C VAL A 64 -3.92 6.35 2.49
N ALA A 65 -4.10 5.15 3.01
CA ALA A 65 -4.89 4.90 4.21
C ALA A 65 -4.07 4.10 5.23
N PHE A 66 -4.47 4.17 6.49
CA PHE A 66 -3.87 3.34 7.54
C PHE A 66 -4.67 2.05 7.73
N ALA A 67 -3.97 0.94 7.91
CA ALA A 67 -4.60 -0.28 8.37
C ALA A 67 -5.11 -0.10 9.82
N THR A 68 -6.31 -0.58 10.07
CA THR A 68 -6.96 -0.57 11.39
C THR A 68 -7.26 -2.00 11.84
N LYS A 69 -7.67 -2.16 13.10
CA LYS A 69 -8.12 -3.46 13.60
C LYS A 69 -9.24 -4.05 12.75
N GLN A 70 -10.16 -3.24 12.26
CA GLN A 70 -11.29 -3.66 11.43
C GLN A 70 -10.87 -4.09 10.02
N THR A 71 -9.84 -3.45 9.49
CA THR A 71 -9.37 -3.70 8.10
C THR A 71 -8.16 -4.63 8.04
N MET A 72 -7.62 -5.08 9.17
CA MET A 72 -6.35 -5.79 9.28
C MET A 72 -6.26 -7.02 8.37
N VAL A 73 -7.30 -7.85 8.32
CA VAL A 73 -7.31 -9.08 7.52
C VAL A 73 -7.24 -8.76 6.02
N ALA A 74 -8.06 -7.83 5.55
CA ALA A 74 -8.05 -7.41 4.16
C ALA A 74 -6.78 -6.62 3.80
N ALA A 75 -6.23 -5.83 4.73
CA ALA A 75 -4.97 -5.13 4.57
C ALA A 75 -3.78 -6.10 4.41
N ASP A 76 -3.76 -7.20 5.16
CA ASP A 76 -2.76 -8.26 5.00
C ASP A 76 -2.93 -8.97 3.65
N PHE A 77 -4.16 -9.34 3.30
CA PHE A 77 -4.48 -9.98 2.03
C PHE A 77 -3.99 -9.16 0.82
N VAL A 78 -4.24 -7.84 0.77
CA VAL A 78 -3.79 -7.01 -0.37
C VAL A 78 -2.27 -6.85 -0.45
N GLY A 79 -1.55 -7.14 0.63
CA GLY A 79 -0.09 -7.18 0.65
C GLY A 79 0.50 -8.50 0.16
N ILE A 80 -0.22 -9.60 0.32
CA ILE A 80 0.23 -10.95 -0.06
C ILE A 80 -0.13 -11.25 -1.52
N VAL A 81 -1.33 -10.84 -1.97
CA VAL A 81 -1.86 -11.16 -3.29
C VAL A 81 -1.53 -10.05 -4.29
N SER A 82 -0.95 -10.42 -5.42
CA SER A 82 -0.69 -9.48 -6.53
C SER A 82 -1.87 -9.42 -7.48
N ALA A 83 -2.26 -8.21 -7.88
CA ALA A 83 -3.27 -8.00 -8.93
C ALA A 83 -2.85 -8.55 -10.31
N LYS A 84 -1.55 -8.82 -10.51
CA LYS A 84 -1.03 -9.50 -11.70
C LYS A 84 -1.45 -10.97 -11.76
N ASN A 85 -1.67 -11.60 -10.60
CA ASN A 85 -2.00 -13.02 -10.47
C ASN A 85 -3.46 -13.28 -10.15
N ASP A 86 -4.17 -12.29 -9.62
CA ASP A 86 -5.57 -12.41 -9.20
C ASP A 86 -6.36 -11.19 -9.66
N ALA A 87 -7.14 -11.38 -10.73
CA ALA A 87 -7.97 -10.32 -11.31
C ALA A 87 -9.10 -9.87 -10.36
N ASP A 88 -9.53 -10.73 -9.44
CA ASP A 88 -10.62 -10.50 -8.50
C ASP A 88 -10.13 -10.05 -7.11
N LYS A 89 -8.84 -9.71 -7.01
CA LYS A 89 -8.20 -9.32 -5.76
C LYS A 89 -9.04 -8.32 -4.96
N MET A 90 -9.47 -7.22 -5.57
CA MET A 90 -10.21 -6.18 -4.86
C MET A 90 -11.59 -6.64 -4.41
N ALA A 91 -12.31 -7.41 -5.22
CA ALA A 91 -13.62 -7.98 -4.84
C ALA A 91 -13.52 -8.89 -3.60
N LYS A 92 -12.42 -9.62 -3.46
CA LYS A 92 -12.17 -10.51 -2.32
C LYS A 92 -11.89 -9.80 -1.01
N THR A 93 -11.57 -8.51 -1.04
CA THR A 93 -11.36 -7.71 0.19
C THR A 93 -12.65 -7.40 0.93
N GLY A 94 -13.78 -7.38 0.21
CA GLY A 94 -15.06 -6.87 0.72
C GLY A 94 -15.09 -5.34 0.90
N TRP A 95 -14.07 -4.61 0.44
CA TRP A 95 -14.03 -3.15 0.52
C TRP A 95 -14.86 -2.51 -0.59
N ASN A 96 -15.55 -1.44 -0.24
CA ASN A 96 -16.10 -0.52 -1.23
C ASN A 96 -14.96 0.31 -1.82
N VAL A 97 -14.94 0.40 -3.14
CA VAL A 97 -13.99 1.24 -3.86
C VAL A 97 -14.74 2.46 -4.37
N GLU A 98 -14.33 3.61 -3.91
CA GLU A 98 -14.88 4.89 -4.32
C GLU A 98 -13.81 5.68 -5.07
N LYS A 99 -14.24 6.51 -6.02
CA LYS A 99 -13.32 7.41 -6.70
C LYS A 99 -12.90 8.51 -5.73
N ALA A 100 -11.59 8.78 -5.64
CA ALA A 100 -11.10 9.93 -4.90
C ALA A 100 -11.63 11.25 -5.52
N GLU A 101 -11.78 12.27 -4.71
CA GLU A 101 -12.30 13.58 -5.13
C GLU A 101 -11.31 14.37 -6.01
N ASN A 102 -10.03 13.99 -5.95
CA ASN A 102 -8.95 14.67 -6.69
C ASN A 102 -8.35 13.75 -7.72
#